data_22941e8a5f3ab7fdbc526d109893d45e
#
_entry.id   22941e8a5f3ab7fdbc526d109893d45e
#
_cell.length_a   1.000
_cell.length_b   1.000
_cell.length_c   1.000
_cell.angle_alpha   90.00
_cell.angle_beta   90.00
_cell.angle_gamma   90.00
#
_symmetry.space_group_name_H-M   'P 1'
#
loop_
_entity.id
_entity.type
_entity.pdbx_description
1 polymer ?
#
loop_
_entity_poly.entity_id
_entity_poly.type
_entity_poly.pdbx_seq_one_letter_code
_entity_poly.pdbx_strand_id
1 'polypeptide(L)'
;FSSVPVHWHEEMEFIVVKKGRGLVTLDRESRLLEAGQAVIVLPGQLHGIRQYQQERMEYENIIFRLEMLLPKEGDVCGPKFLEPYRDGKLLYPAWIDGSALYHEEMLECIRKMDELSEQRPRGYPLAVKGWLFQFFFLMFSRVEPTLAEEGREKSLDKMKRILRRIEVDYGKPLSIEEMAEFSGFSESHFMKFFKNHMGVPFVSYLNDYRLTLAARALAEGQEDVLTVAMDVG
;
A
#
# COMPACT_ATOMS: atom_id res chain seq x y z
N PHE A 1 10.46 13.16 -3.97
CA PHE A 1 10.82 12.24 -2.90
C PHE A 1 11.46 10.99 -3.52
N SER A 2 12.55 10.49 -2.92
CA SER A 2 13.25 9.30 -3.40
C SER A 2 12.59 7.98 -2.97
N SER A 3 11.67 8.02 -2.00
CA SER A 3 10.98 6.84 -1.49
C SER A 3 9.71 7.18 -0.73
N VAL A 4 8.77 6.24 -0.73
CA VAL A 4 7.65 6.15 0.20
C VAL A 4 7.96 4.97 1.12
N PRO A 5 8.21 5.21 2.42
CA PRO A 5 8.48 4.13 3.37
C PRO A 5 7.36 3.08 3.35
N VAL A 6 7.70 1.84 3.71
CA VAL A 6 6.68 0.79 3.83
C VAL A 6 5.68 1.18 4.91
N HIS A 7 4.41 1.19 4.54
CA HIS A 7 3.26 1.57 5.37
C HIS A 7 2.05 0.72 4.99
N TRP A 8 0.92 1.01 5.59
CA TRP A 8 -0.37 0.38 5.26
C TRP A 8 -1.52 1.33 5.58
N HIS A 9 -2.68 1.10 4.97
CA HIS A 9 -3.93 1.80 5.23
C HIS A 9 -5.14 0.88 4.97
N GLU A 10 -6.33 1.32 5.34
CA GLU A 10 -7.57 0.52 5.23
C GLU A 10 -8.21 0.60 3.82
N GLU A 11 -7.71 1.47 2.96
CA GLU A 11 -8.16 1.64 1.61
C GLU A 11 -7.47 0.64 0.68
N MET A 12 -8.11 0.35 -0.45
CA MET A 12 -7.44 -0.23 -1.62
C MET A 12 -6.69 0.85 -2.37
N GLU A 13 -5.56 0.47 -2.97
CA GLU A 13 -4.77 1.36 -3.79
C GLU A 13 -4.34 0.68 -5.08
N PHE A 14 -4.43 1.40 -6.19
CA PHE A 14 -3.73 1.06 -7.42
C PHE A 14 -2.55 2.01 -7.57
N ILE A 15 -1.34 1.46 -7.60
CA ILE A 15 -0.12 2.21 -7.89
C ILE A 15 0.18 1.99 -9.37
N VAL A 16 0.15 3.06 -10.17
CA VAL A 16 0.31 3.01 -11.63
C VAL A 16 1.55 3.78 -12.02
N VAL A 17 2.51 3.13 -12.66
CA VAL A 17 3.73 3.80 -13.12
C VAL A 17 3.44 4.52 -14.43
N LYS A 18 3.57 5.84 -14.44
CA LYS A 18 3.33 6.71 -15.61
C LYS A 18 4.60 6.87 -16.44
N LYS A 19 5.76 7.04 -15.80
CA LYS A 19 7.07 7.19 -16.48
C LYS A 19 8.19 6.63 -15.63
N GLY A 20 9.24 6.16 -16.32
CA GLY A 20 10.43 5.61 -15.67
C GLY A 20 10.17 4.28 -15.00
N ARG A 21 10.92 3.97 -13.95
CA ARG A 21 10.80 2.73 -13.19
C ARG A 21 11.24 2.87 -11.74
N GLY A 22 10.71 2.00 -10.87
CA GLY A 22 11.02 2.00 -9.45
C GLY A 22 10.69 0.68 -8.80
N LEU A 23 11.25 0.47 -7.62
CA LEU A 23 10.99 -0.72 -6.82
C LEU A 23 9.73 -0.50 -6.00
N VAL A 24 8.72 -1.33 -6.23
CA VAL A 24 7.51 -1.37 -5.39
C VAL A 24 7.58 -2.62 -4.53
N THR A 25 7.37 -2.44 -3.23
CA THR A 25 7.31 -3.52 -2.25
C THR A 25 5.86 -3.76 -1.87
N LEU A 26 5.45 -5.02 -1.87
CA LEU A 26 4.14 -5.48 -1.43
C LEU A 26 4.34 -6.64 -0.45
N ASP A 27 4.04 -6.44 0.83
CA ASP A 27 4.39 -7.33 1.93
C ASP A 27 5.90 -7.65 1.95
N ARG A 28 6.28 -8.88 1.55
CA ARG A 28 7.68 -9.34 1.51
C ARG A 28 8.27 -9.40 0.10
N GLU A 29 7.46 -9.11 -0.90
CA GLU A 29 7.86 -9.15 -2.29
C GLU A 29 8.19 -7.74 -2.79
N SER A 30 9.33 -7.60 -3.47
CA SER A 30 9.68 -6.35 -4.15
C SER A 30 9.88 -6.64 -5.62
N ARG A 31 9.20 -5.86 -6.47
CA ARG A 31 9.37 -5.93 -7.93
C ARG A 31 9.74 -4.57 -8.49
N LEU A 32 10.52 -4.61 -9.56
CA LEU A 32 10.78 -3.45 -10.40
C LEU A 32 9.55 -3.26 -11.30
N LEU A 33 8.86 -2.14 -11.15
CA LEU A 33 7.77 -1.74 -12.04
C LEU A 33 8.25 -0.66 -13.00
N GLU A 34 7.76 -0.73 -14.22
CA GLU A 34 8.07 0.18 -15.33
C GLU A 34 6.82 0.90 -15.82
N ALA A 35 7.03 1.95 -16.63
CA ALA A 35 5.92 2.72 -17.20
C ALA A 35 4.89 1.81 -17.90
N GLY A 36 3.61 2.03 -17.62
CA GLY A 36 2.50 1.23 -18.12
C GLY A 36 2.20 0.00 -17.29
N GLN A 37 2.90 -0.25 -16.19
CA GLN A 37 2.60 -1.31 -15.23
C GLN A 37 1.93 -0.77 -13.97
N ALA A 38 1.22 -1.64 -13.26
CA ALA A 38 0.53 -1.28 -12.03
C ALA A 38 0.59 -2.40 -10.99
N VAL A 39 0.29 -2.05 -9.76
CA VAL A 39 0.10 -3.01 -8.67
C VAL A 39 -1.17 -2.69 -7.89
N ILE A 40 -1.84 -3.73 -7.44
CA ILE A 40 -3.03 -3.66 -6.60
C ILE A 40 -2.60 -3.88 -5.15
N VAL A 41 -2.93 -2.94 -4.28
CA VAL A 41 -2.71 -3.02 -2.84
C VAL A 41 -4.05 -3.26 -2.17
N LEU A 42 -4.16 -4.33 -1.38
CA LEU A 42 -5.35 -4.65 -0.60
C LEU A 42 -5.41 -3.83 0.70
N PRO A 43 -6.61 -3.63 1.27
CA PRO A 43 -6.74 -3.06 2.60
C PRO A 43 -5.82 -3.73 3.62
N GLY A 44 -5.07 -2.94 4.34
CA GLY A 44 -4.13 -3.40 5.36
C GLY A 44 -2.88 -4.11 4.83
N GLN A 45 -2.61 -4.12 3.54
CA GLN A 45 -1.41 -4.72 2.96
C GLN A 45 -0.22 -3.76 3.09
N LEU A 46 0.92 -4.29 3.55
CA LEU A 46 2.15 -3.52 3.66
C LEU A 46 2.70 -3.21 2.27
N HIS A 47 2.93 -1.93 1.97
CA HIS A 47 3.47 -1.52 0.68
C HIS A 47 4.34 -0.29 0.80
N GLY A 48 5.21 -0.10 -0.18
CA GLY A 48 6.12 1.04 -0.25
C GLY A 48 6.80 1.15 -1.60
N ILE A 49 7.37 2.30 -1.87
CA ILE A 49 8.01 2.61 -3.15
C ILE A 49 9.41 3.11 -2.87
N ARG A 50 10.40 2.61 -3.60
CA ARG A 50 11.78 3.08 -3.54
C ARG A 50 12.32 3.37 -4.92
N GLN A 51 13.13 4.38 -5.00
CA GLN A 51 13.89 4.68 -6.21
C GLN A 51 14.77 3.48 -6.58
N TYR A 52 14.79 3.14 -7.85
CA TYR A 52 15.70 2.15 -8.41
C TYR A 52 16.95 2.86 -8.92
N GLN A 53 18.10 2.58 -8.30
CA GLN A 53 19.36 3.26 -8.61
C GLN A 53 19.22 4.80 -8.55
N GLN A 54 19.50 5.52 -9.64
CA GLN A 54 19.33 6.98 -9.77
C GLN A 54 18.18 7.34 -10.73
N GLU A 55 17.35 6.37 -11.10
CA GLU A 55 16.25 6.59 -12.04
C GLU A 55 15.08 7.30 -11.36
N ARG A 56 14.40 8.14 -12.14
CA ARG A 56 13.18 8.79 -11.69
C ARG A 56 11.97 7.97 -12.09
N MET A 57 10.98 7.89 -11.22
CA MET A 57 9.70 7.30 -11.48
C MET A 57 8.60 8.33 -11.22
N GLU A 58 7.69 8.50 -12.19
CA GLU A 58 6.42 9.17 -11.98
C GLU A 58 5.35 8.10 -11.86
N TYR A 59 4.57 8.14 -10.81
CA TYR A 59 3.48 7.21 -10.56
C TYR A 59 2.26 7.96 -10.05
N GLU A 60 1.13 7.32 -10.15
CA GLU A 60 -0.16 7.78 -9.68
C GLU A 60 -0.77 6.75 -8.78
N ASN A 61 -1.46 7.22 -7.73
CA ASN A 61 -2.19 6.39 -6.79
C ASN A 61 -3.68 6.65 -6.93
N ILE A 62 -4.44 5.57 -7.16
CA ILE A 62 -5.91 5.60 -7.08
C ILE A 62 -6.30 4.90 -5.78
N ILE A 63 -6.69 5.70 -4.78
CA ILE A 63 -7.02 5.21 -3.44
C ILE A 63 -8.53 5.26 -3.26
N PHE A 64 -9.13 4.16 -2.81
CA PHE A 64 -10.57 4.06 -2.58
C PHE A 64 -10.93 3.02 -1.52
N ARG A 65 -12.05 3.21 -0.85
CA ARG A 65 -12.60 2.20 0.05
C ARG A 65 -13.44 1.20 -0.72
N LEU A 66 -13.11 -0.08 -0.60
CA LEU A 66 -13.86 -1.14 -1.30
C LEU A 66 -15.33 -1.19 -0.87
N GLU A 67 -15.65 -0.73 0.35
CA GLU A 67 -17.01 -0.60 0.87
C GLU A 67 -17.92 0.24 -0.03
N MET A 68 -17.36 1.14 -0.84
CA MET A 68 -18.14 1.92 -1.80
C MET A 68 -18.78 1.07 -2.91
N LEU A 69 -18.25 -0.13 -3.13
CA LEU A 69 -18.76 -1.12 -4.09
C LEU A 69 -19.63 -2.18 -3.43
N LEU A 70 -19.63 -2.26 -2.10
CA LEU A 70 -20.43 -3.25 -1.37
C LEU A 70 -21.84 -2.69 -1.14
N PRO A 71 -22.87 -3.41 -1.54
CA PRO A 71 -24.25 -3.03 -1.25
C PRO A 71 -24.58 -3.28 0.22
N LYS A 72 -25.56 -2.54 0.72
CA LYS A 72 -26.02 -2.71 2.10
C LYS A 72 -26.87 -3.95 2.34
N GLU A 73 -27.61 -4.43 1.34
CA GLU A 73 -28.47 -5.63 1.40
C GLU A 73 -28.71 -6.22 -0.01
N GLY A 74 -28.82 -7.53 -0.10
CA GLY A 74 -29.46 -8.23 -1.24
C GLY A 74 -28.61 -8.45 -2.49
N ASP A 75 -27.32 -8.08 -2.49
CA ASP A 75 -26.44 -8.33 -3.62
C ASP A 75 -25.57 -9.58 -3.41
N VAL A 76 -25.36 -10.33 -4.46
CA VAL A 76 -24.51 -11.54 -4.46
C VAL A 76 -23.04 -11.24 -4.70
N CYS A 77 -22.71 -10.06 -5.29
CA CYS A 77 -21.36 -9.73 -5.70
C CYS A 77 -20.44 -9.47 -4.48
N GLY A 78 -20.95 -8.77 -3.47
CA GLY A 78 -20.21 -8.49 -2.24
C GLY A 78 -19.73 -9.75 -1.55
N PRO A 79 -20.64 -10.57 -0.98
CA PRO A 79 -20.28 -11.75 -0.20
C PRO A 79 -19.54 -12.84 -1.00
N LYS A 80 -19.79 -12.94 -2.30
CA LYS A 80 -19.22 -13.99 -3.13
C LYS A 80 -17.83 -13.66 -3.66
N PHE A 81 -17.55 -12.40 -3.98
CA PHE A 81 -16.33 -11.99 -4.69
C PHE A 81 -15.53 -10.93 -3.94
N LEU A 82 -16.14 -9.78 -3.64
CA LEU A 82 -15.40 -8.62 -3.13
C LEU A 82 -14.96 -8.76 -1.68
N GLU A 83 -15.83 -9.26 -0.80
CA GLU A 83 -15.50 -9.44 0.62
C GLU A 83 -14.39 -10.47 0.84
N PRO A 84 -14.44 -11.69 0.26
CA PRO A 84 -13.36 -12.66 0.40
C PRO A 84 -12.02 -12.16 -0.14
N TYR A 85 -12.05 -11.34 -1.20
CA TYR A 85 -10.85 -10.69 -1.74
C TYR A 85 -10.32 -9.60 -0.81
N ARG A 86 -11.18 -8.68 -0.35
CA ARG A 86 -10.83 -7.64 0.62
C ARG A 86 -10.21 -8.23 1.89
N ASP A 87 -10.82 -9.27 2.40
CA ASP A 87 -10.40 -9.94 3.64
C ASP A 87 -9.13 -10.81 3.44
N GLY A 88 -8.58 -10.86 2.23
CA GLY A 88 -7.40 -11.65 1.90
C GLY A 88 -7.60 -13.16 1.99
N LYS A 89 -8.85 -13.65 2.00
CA LYS A 89 -9.19 -15.08 1.99
C LYS A 89 -8.98 -15.70 0.61
N LEU A 90 -9.30 -14.95 -0.43
CA LEU A 90 -9.03 -15.28 -1.83
C LEU A 90 -7.93 -14.35 -2.35
N LEU A 91 -6.84 -14.93 -2.84
CA LEU A 91 -5.70 -14.20 -3.38
C LEU A 91 -5.72 -14.23 -4.90
N TYR A 92 -5.59 -13.06 -5.50
CA TYR A 92 -5.42 -12.85 -6.93
C TYR A 92 -4.06 -12.19 -7.20
N PRO A 93 -3.52 -12.30 -8.43
CA PRO A 93 -2.29 -11.60 -8.78
C PRO A 93 -2.42 -10.09 -8.54
N ALA A 94 -1.50 -9.54 -7.77
CA ALA A 94 -1.49 -8.11 -7.48
C ALA A 94 -0.76 -7.28 -8.56
N TRP A 95 0.16 -7.91 -9.30
CA TRP A 95 1.02 -7.25 -10.27
C TRP A 95 0.42 -7.28 -11.68
N ILE A 96 0.22 -6.10 -12.26
CA ILE A 96 -0.28 -5.91 -13.63
C ILE A 96 0.91 -5.45 -14.48
N ASP A 97 1.65 -6.41 -15.02
CA ASP A 97 2.94 -6.20 -15.67
C ASP A 97 2.92 -6.42 -17.20
N GLY A 98 1.72 -6.60 -17.77
CA GLY A 98 1.55 -6.85 -19.20
C GLY A 98 1.80 -8.30 -19.63
N SER A 99 2.14 -9.21 -18.71
CA SER A 99 2.41 -10.62 -19.04
C SER A 99 1.17 -11.40 -19.46
N ALA A 100 -0.03 -10.96 -19.07
CA ALA A 100 -1.30 -11.57 -19.46
C ALA A 100 -2.14 -10.60 -20.33
N LEU A 101 -2.85 -11.14 -21.33
CA LEU A 101 -3.68 -10.34 -22.24
C LEU A 101 -4.72 -9.47 -21.51
N TYR A 102 -5.31 -9.97 -20.42
CA TYR A 102 -6.29 -9.20 -19.66
C TYR A 102 -5.69 -8.04 -18.87
N HIS A 103 -4.36 -7.97 -18.69
CA HIS A 103 -3.71 -6.84 -18.03
C HIS A 103 -3.94 -5.53 -18.78
N GLU A 104 -3.91 -5.53 -20.10
CA GLU A 104 -4.19 -4.32 -20.89
C GLU A 104 -5.63 -3.84 -20.71
N GLU A 105 -6.61 -4.76 -20.65
CA GLU A 105 -8.01 -4.42 -20.38
C GLU A 105 -8.18 -3.83 -18.96
N MET A 106 -7.45 -4.36 -17.97
CA MET A 106 -7.45 -3.82 -16.60
C MET A 106 -6.81 -2.43 -16.52
N LEU A 107 -5.69 -2.23 -17.21
CA LEU A 107 -5.03 -0.92 -17.29
C LEU A 107 -5.92 0.12 -17.99
N GLU A 108 -6.70 -0.30 -19.01
CA GLU A 108 -7.70 0.59 -19.62
C GLU A 108 -8.77 1.03 -18.64
N CYS A 109 -9.27 0.14 -17.77
CA CYS A 109 -10.19 0.54 -16.70
C CYS A 109 -9.57 1.60 -15.78
N ILE A 110 -8.30 1.44 -15.42
CA ILE A 110 -7.56 2.41 -14.60
C ILE A 110 -7.44 3.75 -15.32
N ARG A 111 -7.03 3.77 -16.60
CA ARG A 111 -6.94 4.99 -17.40
C ARG A 111 -8.26 5.74 -17.49
N LYS A 112 -9.38 5.00 -17.64
CA LYS A 112 -10.71 5.60 -17.67
C LYS A 112 -11.12 6.23 -16.34
N MET A 113 -10.76 5.63 -15.23
CA MET A 113 -10.98 6.22 -13.90
C MET A 113 -10.17 7.49 -13.68
N ASP A 114 -8.93 7.50 -14.15
CA ASP A 114 -8.03 8.66 -14.10
C ASP A 114 -8.60 9.83 -14.92
N GLU A 115 -8.91 9.61 -16.19
CA GLU A 115 -9.55 10.60 -17.07
C GLU A 115 -10.82 11.21 -16.45
N LEU A 116 -11.67 10.38 -15.84
CA LEU A 116 -12.90 10.81 -15.17
C LEU A 116 -12.62 11.64 -13.92
N SER A 117 -11.55 11.30 -13.18
CA SER A 117 -11.15 12.02 -11.97
C SER A 117 -10.55 13.40 -12.29
N GLU A 118 -9.91 13.55 -13.43
CA GLU A 118 -9.42 14.84 -13.93
C GLU A 118 -10.56 15.74 -14.44
N GLN A 119 -11.41 15.20 -15.33
CA GLN A 119 -12.44 15.96 -16.01
C GLN A 119 -13.66 16.26 -15.14
N ARG A 120 -13.98 15.39 -14.18
CA ARG A 120 -15.10 15.48 -13.23
C ARG A 120 -16.45 15.86 -13.84
N PRO A 121 -16.91 15.21 -14.93
CA PRO A 121 -18.21 15.51 -15.50
C PRO A 121 -19.32 15.17 -14.48
N ARG A 122 -20.50 15.80 -14.65
CA ARG A 122 -21.64 15.49 -13.77
C ARG A 122 -21.91 13.98 -13.76
N GLY A 123 -21.90 13.37 -12.55
CA GLY A 123 -22.11 11.93 -12.39
C GLY A 123 -20.83 11.09 -12.52
N TYR A 124 -19.65 11.68 -12.64
CA TYR A 124 -18.38 10.93 -12.72
C TYR A 124 -18.21 9.84 -11.65
N PRO A 125 -18.67 9.99 -10.38
CA PRO A 125 -18.53 8.93 -9.39
C PRO A 125 -19.27 7.63 -9.77
N LEU A 126 -20.37 7.73 -10.53
CA LEU A 126 -21.10 6.56 -11.04
C LEU A 126 -20.27 5.85 -12.11
N ALA A 127 -19.64 6.61 -13.01
CA ALA A 127 -18.78 6.05 -14.04
C ALA A 127 -17.51 5.40 -13.43
N VAL A 128 -16.88 6.05 -12.44
CA VAL A 128 -15.74 5.46 -11.70
C VAL A 128 -16.12 4.13 -11.06
N LYS A 129 -17.28 4.04 -10.38
CA LYS A 129 -17.76 2.76 -9.84
C LYS A 129 -17.98 1.72 -10.93
N GLY A 130 -18.54 2.10 -12.07
CA GLY A 130 -18.72 1.19 -13.21
C GLY A 130 -17.41 0.61 -13.71
N TRP A 131 -16.37 1.43 -13.82
CA TRP A 131 -15.03 0.99 -14.21
C TRP A 131 -14.34 0.14 -13.15
N LEU A 132 -14.56 0.40 -11.86
CA LEU A 132 -14.09 -0.47 -10.78
C LEU A 132 -14.76 -1.85 -10.85
N PHE A 133 -16.08 -1.93 -11.07
CA PHE A 133 -16.76 -3.21 -11.28
C PHE A 133 -16.25 -3.94 -12.51
N GLN A 134 -16.00 -3.25 -13.61
CA GLN A 134 -15.42 -3.85 -14.82
C GLN A 134 -14.01 -4.39 -14.55
N PHE A 135 -13.18 -3.64 -13.83
CA PHE A 135 -11.85 -4.07 -13.42
C PHE A 135 -11.88 -5.37 -12.61
N PHE A 136 -12.72 -5.42 -11.57
CA PHE A 136 -12.87 -6.64 -10.75
C PHE A 136 -13.50 -7.80 -11.53
N PHE A 137 -14.44 -7.54 -12.42
CA PHE A 137 -15.00 -8.57 -13.30
C PHE A 137 -13.89 -9.20 -14.17
N LEU A 138 -13.04 -8.40 -14.79
CA LEU A 138 -11.92 -8.91 -15.60
C LEU A 138 -10.99 -9.79 -14.75
N MET A 139 -10.61 -9.33 -13.57
CA MET A 139 -9.75 -10.09 -12.67
C MET A 139 -10.39 -11.40 -12.23
N PHE A 140 -11.62 -11.37 -11.71
CA PHE A 140 -12.28 -12.54 -11.16
C PHE A 140 -12.74 -13.55 -12.24
N SER A 141 -12.98 -13.10 -13.47
CA SER A 141 -13.40 -13.99 -14.57
C SER A 141 -12.23 -14.65 -15.31
N ARG A 142 -11.03 -14.09 -15.21
CA ARG A 142 -9.86 -14.57 -15.97
C ARG A 142 -8.84 -15.32 -15.15
N VAL A 143 -8.94 -15.23 -13.81
CA VAL A 143 -7.95 -15.81 -12.89
C VAL A 143 -8.66 -16.65 -11.83
N GLU A 144 -8.20 -17.88 -11.66
CA GLU A 144 -8.59 -18.70 -10.51
C GLU A 144 -7.85 -18.21 -9.26
N PRO A 145 -8.58 -17.89 -8.17
CA PRO A 145 -7.95 -17.45 -6.93
C PRO A 145 -7.21 -18.58 -6.22
N THR A 146 -6.22 -18.22 -5.45
CA THR A 146 -5.60 -19.11 -4.48
C THR A 146 -6.08 -18.79 -3.06
N LEU A 147 -6.10 -19.80 -2.19
CA LEU A 147 -6.43 -19.58 -0.76
C LEU A 147 -5.22 -19.01 -0.02
N ALA A 148 -5.49 -18.14 0.93
CA ALA A 148 -4.44 -17.63 1.80
C ALA A 148 -3.85 -18.73 2.70
N GLU A 149 -2.54 -18.68 2.93
CA GLU A 149 -1.88 -19.59 3.86
C GLU A 149 -2.27 -19.26 5.32
N GLU A 150 -2.54 -20.31 6.12
CA GLU A 150 -2.79 -20.16 7.55
C GLU A 150 -1.57 -19.54 8.27
N GLY A 151 -1.84 -18.56 9.15
CA GLY A 151 -0.81 -17.89 9.95
C GLY A 151 -0.18 -16.62 9.35
N ARG A 152 -0.37 -16.34 8.07
CA ARG A 152 0.06 -15.09 7.43
C ARG A 152 -0.61 -13.87 8.10
N GLU A 153 -1.90 -13.96 8.37
CA GLU A 153 -2.70 -12.91 9.00
C GLU A 153 -2.15 -12.48 10.37
N LYS A 154 -1.84 -13.45 11.26
CA LYS A 154 -1.30 -13.16 12.61
C LYS A 154 0.03 -12.42 12.57
N SER A 155 0.89 -12.74 11.61
CA SER A 155 2.19 -12.10 11.44
C SER A 155 2.05 -10.66 10.94
N LEU A 156 1.14 -10.41 9.99
CA LEU A 156 0.83 -9.09 9.47
C LEU A 156 0.17 -8.21 10.54
N ASP A 157 -0.80 -8.73 11.29
CA ASP A 157 -1.46 -7.99 12.37
C ASP A 157 -0.47 -7.55 13.45
N LYS A 158 0.49 -8.41 13.78
CA LYS A 158 1.54 -8.04 14.71
C LYS A 158 2.41 -6.91 14.15
N MET A 159 2.76 -6.96 12.86
CA MET A 159 3.51 -5.89 12.22
C MET A 159 2.72 -4.57 12.16
N LYS A 160 1.44 -4.61 11.81
CA LYS A 160 0.55 -3.43 11.83
C LYS A 160 0.50 -2.77 13.22
N ARG A 161 0.43 -3.56 14.30
CA ARG A 161 0.48 -3.02 15.67
C ARG A 161 1.81 -2.32 15.96
N ILE A 162 2.93 -2.88 15.50
CA ILE A 162 4.25 -2.27 15.63
C ILE A 162 4.30 -0.93 14.88
N LEU A 163 3.84 -0.89 13.63
CA LEU A 163 3.81 0.33 12.83
C LEU A 163 2.91 1.40 13.43
N ARG A 164 1.71 1.05 13.91
CA ARG A 164 0.85 2.00 14.64
C ARG A 164 1.54 2.59 15.87
N ARG A 165 2.30 1.78 16.61
CA ARG A 165 3.08 2.28 17.74
C ARG A 165 4.13 3.30 17.30
N ILE A 166 4.80 3.05 16.18
CA ILE A 166 5.76 4.00 15.59
C ILE A 166 5.03 5.29 15.18
N GLU A 167 3.91 5.19 14.46
CA GLU A 167 3.12 6.34 13.99
C GLU A 167 2.64 7.26 15.13
N VAL A 168 2.30 6.68 16.28
CA VAL A 168 1.81 7.45 17.45
C VAL A 168 2.95 8.04 18.25
N ASP A 169 4.07 7.32 18.38
CA ASP A 169 5.12 7.66 19.33
C ASP A 169 6.48 7.99 18.67
N TYR A 170 6.53 8.21 17.35
CA TYR A 170 7.80 8.46 16.64
C TYR A 170 8.63 9.61 17.22
N GLY A 171 7.99 10.65 17.77
CA GLY A 171 8.68 11.77 18.43
C GLY A 171 9.27 11.44 19.81
N LYS A 172 8.97 10.25 20.35
CA LYS A 172 9.47 9.78 21.65
C LYS A 172 10.66 8.84 21.45
N PRO A 173 11.50 8.63 22.47
CA PRO A 173 12.47 7.54 22.43
C PRO A 173 11.73 6.20 22.22
N LEU A 174 12.09 5.49 21.14
CA LEU A 174 11.59 4.14 20.85
C LEU A 174 12.81 3.21 20.75
N SER A 175 13.10 2.48 21.83
CA SER A 175 14.22 1.52 21.85
C SER A 175 13.83 0.18 21.25
N ILE A 176 14.84 -0.62 20.86
CA ILE A 176 14.63 -2.00 20.40
C ILE A 176 14.03 -2.82 21.54
N GLU A 177 14.50 -2.63 22.79
CA GLU A 177 14.01 -3.32 23.98
C GLU A 177 12.52 -3.09 24.18
N GLU A 178 12.07 -1.80 24.22
CA GLU A 178 10.65 -1.45 24.37
C GLU A 178 9.78 -2.03 23.27
N MET A 179 10.25 -1.97 22.01
CA MET A 179 9.50 -2.49 20.88
C MET A 179 9.43 -4.02 20.85
N ALA A 180 10.48 -4.68 21.34
CA ALA A 180 10.49 -6.13 21.52
C ALA A 180 9.50 -6.56 22.61
N GLU A 181 9.51 -5.90 23.78
CA GLU A 181 8.55 -6.13 24.87
C GLU A 181 7.11 -5.89 24.37
N PHE A 182 6.84 -4.76 23.74
CA PHE A 182 5.53 -4.41 23.17
C PHE A 182 5.00 -5.48 22.22
N SER A 183 5.87 -6.09 21.43
CA SER A 183 5.49 -7.11 20.44
C SER A 183 5.53 -8.54 20.99
N GLY A 184 5.95 -8.73 22.25
CA GLY A 184 6.09 -10.05 22.88
C GLY A 184 7.21 -10.88 22.28
N PHE A 185 8.32 -10.24 21.89
CA PHE A 185 9.51 -10.86 21.32
C PHE A 185 10.74 -10.61 22.22
N SER A 186 11.77 -11.43 22.06
CA SER A 186 13.12 -11.03 22.44
C SER A 186 13.65 -9.98 21.45
N GLU A 187 14.60 -9.15 21.85
CA GLU A 187 15.21 -8.14 20.96
C GLU A 187 15.73 -8.74 19.66
N SER A 188 16.46 -9.84 19.74
CA SER A 188 17.01 -10.53 18.54
C SER A 188 15.90 -11.03 17.62
N HIS A 189 14.80 -11.54 18.18
CA HIS A 189 13.64 -11.97 17.39
C HIS A 189 12.90 -10.77 16.77
N PHE A 190 12.71 -9.69 17.54
CA PHE A 190 12.10 -8.46 17.04
C PHE A 190 12.88 -7.87 15.86
N MET A 191 14.21 -7.71 16.00
CA MET A 191 15.07 -7.20 14.93
C MET A 191 14.95 -8.03 13.65
N LYS A 192 14.97 -9.36 13.78
CA LYS A 192 14.83 -10.28 12.64
C LYS A 192 13.43 -10.22 12.03
N PHE A 193 12.39 -10.23 12.88
CA PHE A 193 10.99 -10.13 12.47
C PHE A 193 10.74 -8.82 11.71
N PHE A 194 11.16 -7.70 12.28
CA PHE A 194 10.99 -6.38 11.66
C PHE A 194 11.71 -6.30 10.31
N LYS A 195 13.00 -6.67 10.27
CA LYS A 195 13.77 -6.65 9.02
C LYS A 195 13.19 -7.57 7.94
N ASN A 196 12.66 -8.73 8.32
CA ASN A 196 12.04 -9.64 7.36
C ASN A 196 10.75 -9.10 6.74
N HIS A 197 9.99 -8.26 7.46
CA HIS A 197 8.75 -7.66 6.95
C HIS A 197 8.99 -6.33 6.24
N MET A 198 9.91 -5.50 6.78
CA MET A 198 10.13 -4.13 6.29
C MET A 198 11.31 -4.01 5.31
N GLY A 199 12.10 -5.08 5.16
CA GLY A 199 13.31 -5.08 4.32
C GLY A 199 14.49 -4.30 4.89
N VAL A 200 14.27 -3.50 5.94
CA VAL A 200 15.28 -2.64 6.60
C VAL A 200 15.25 -2.84 8.11
N PRO A 201 16.36 -2.57 8.83
CA PRO A 201 16.39 -2.61 10.30
C PRO A 201 15.43 -1.58 10.91
N PHE A 202 14.92 -1.88 12.13
CA PHE A 202 13.98 -1.01 12.86
C PHE A 202 14.50 0.43 13.02
N VAL A 203 15.74 0.60 13.48
CA VAL A 203 16.32 1.95 13.69
C VAL A 203 16.42 2.73 12.39
N SER A 204 16.80 2.08 11.29
CA SER A 204 16.85 2.71 9.97
C SER A 204 15.47 3.16 9.52
N TYR A 205 14.46 2.30 9.68
CA TYR A 205 13.08 2.62 9.36
C TYR A 205 12.56 3.81 10.16
N LEU A 206 12.77 3.79 11.49
CA LEU A 206 12.34 4.88 12.39
C LEU A 206 12.97 6.21 12.00
N ASN A 207 14.28 6.21 11.69
CA ASN A 207 14.97 7.43 11.26
C ASN A 207 14.46 7.93 9.92
N ASP A 208 14.25 7.05 8.93
CA ASP A 208 13.70 7.43 7.63
C ASP A 208 12.27 7.98 7.76
N TYR A 209 11.46 7.40 8.65
CA TYR A 209 10.11 7.86 8.96
C TYR A 209 10.14 9.28 9.55
N ARG A 210 10.96 9.52 10.59
CA ARG A 210 11.16 10.82 11.22
C ARG A 210 11.64 11.88 10.23
N LEU A 211 12.66 11.54 9.42
CA LEU A 211 13.20 12.46 8.42
C LEU A 211 12.18 12.82 7.34
N THR A 212 11.33 11.87 6.96
CA THR A 212 10.24 12.12 6.00
C THR A 212 9.21 13.11 6.56
N LEU A 213 8.83 12.94 7.83
CA LEU A 213 7.92 13.88 8.50
C LEU A 213 8.56 15.25 8.70
N ALA A 214 9.82 15.30 9.11
CA ALA A 214 10.57 16.55 9.23
C ALA A 214 10.65 17.31 7.91
N ALA A 215 10.97 16.61 6.81
CA ALA A 215 11.02 17.22 5.49
C ALA A 215 9.66 17.78 5.04
N ARG A 216 8.57 17.11 5.38
CA ARG A 216 7.21 17.59 5.09
C ARG A 216 6.89 18.84 5.92
N ALA A 217 7.11 18.82 7.24
CA ALA A 217 6.85 19.96 8.12
C ALA A 217 7.63 21.20 7.70
N LEU A 218 8.91 21.04 7.36
CA LEU A 218 9.74 22.13 6.85
C LEU A 218 9.27 22.66 5.48
N ALA A 219 8.78 21.80 4.59
CA ALA A 219 8.24 22.21 3.29
C ALA A 219 6.93 22.99 3.42
N GLU A 220 6.11 22.73 4.45
CA GLU A 220 4.90 23.48 4.78
C GLU A 220 5.18 24.84 5.40
N GLY A 221 6.43 25.07 5.88
CA GLY A 221 6.95 26.38 6.26
C GLY A 221 6.32 27.00 7.54
N GLN A 222 5.69 26.18 8.38
CA GLN A 222 5.00 26.66 9.59
C GLN A 222 5.91 26.72 10.84
N GLU A 223 7.02 25.98 10.84
CA GLU A 223 7.90 25.82 12.00
C GLU A 223 9.39 25.97 11.62
N ASP A 224 10.22 26.36 12.59
CA ASP A 224 11.66 26.40 12.41
C ASP A 224 12.30 25.00 12.54
N VAL A 225 13.54 24.87 12.04
CA VAL A 225 14.27 23.60 11.98
C VAL A 225 14.46 22.97 13.37
N LEU A 226 14.67 23.77 14.41
CA LEU A 226 14.91 23.27 15.76
C LEU A 226 13.63 22.68 16.36
N THR A 227 12.52 23.39 16.22
CA THR A 227 11.19 22.90 16.64
C THR A 227 10.84 21.59 15.94
N VAL A 228 10.94 21.54 14.61
CA VAL A 228 10.70 20.32 13.86
C VAL A 228 11.60 19.16 14.31
N ALA A 229 12.90 19.42 14.53
CA ALA A 229 13.82 18.37 14.99
C ALA A 229 13.47 17.82 16.37
N MET A 230 12.97 18.67 17.27
CA MET A 230 12.51 18.23 18.61
C MET A 230 11.21 17.44 18.55
N ASP A 231 10.29 17.81 17.65
CA ASP A 231 8.98 17.15 17.52
C ASP A 231 9.07 15.78 16.87
N VAL A 232 10.01 15.59 15.95
CA VAL A 232 10.17 14.27 15.31
C VAL A 232 11.11 13.33 16.07
N GLY A 233 11.81 13.78 17.09
CA GLY A 233 12.73 12.98 17.93
C GLY A 233 14.10 12.81 17.30
#